data_2ff8c5d829ecade1aca032b7fb40bbd7
#
_entry.id   2ff8c5d829ecade1aca032b7fb40bbd7
#
_cell.length_a   1.000
_cell.length_b   1.000
_cell.length_c   1.000
_cell.angle_alpha   90.00
_cell.angle_beta   90.00
_cell.angle_gamma   90.00
#
_symmetry.space_group_name_H-M   'P 1'
#
loop_
_entity.id
_entity.type
_entity.pdbx_description
1 polymer ?
#
loop_
_entity_poly.entity_id
_entity_poly.type
_entity_poly.pdbx_seq_one_letter_code
_entity_poly.pdbx_strand_id
1 'polypeptide(L)'
;MSIPFVDIAIIGGGPGGLALAQGLQKNGIDTAVFERDPVRADYVQGFRLRLRQRGIDALEANLPPYLFEAFLATLGRAPAETLTLDETFARIDAPELANAEPEDTHIEKSASRITLRQILLAGLEDIVHTDKTFAHYENQQDGTVIAHFTDGSAVRSNLLVGADGAGSAVRRQRLPGLESVDTGVRRVAGKITLSEAERHGISPLLTDFNVNILPHDGRRMMITSHRVDPDASARYGSIGAG
;
A
#
# COMPACT_ATOMS: atom_id res chain seq x y z
N MET A 1 18.16 28.39 14.24
CA MET A 1 17.93 27.99 12.81
C MET A 1 16.47 28.25 12.51
N SER A 2 16.14 28.80 11.32
CA SER A 2 14.75 28.97 10.91
C SER A 2 14.13 27.58 10.62
N ILE A 3 12.87 27.37 11.03
CA ILE A 3 12.12 26.16 10.68
C ILE A 3 11.80 26.24 9.16
N PRO A 4 12.14 25.20 8.35
CA PRO A 4 11.80 25.19 6.93
C PRO A 4 10.27 25.22 6.75
N PHE A 5 9.82 25.83 5.65
CA PHE A 5 8.41 25.98 5.32
C PHE A 5 8.09 25.31 4.01
N VAL A 6 6.93 24.66 3.95
CA VAL A 6 6.30 24.10 2.75
C VAL A 6 4.81 24.40 2.77
N ASP A 7 4.13 24.37 1.63
CA ASP A 7 2.67 24.58 1.63
C ASP A 7 1.95 23.40 2.30
N ILE A 8 2.35 22.18 1.98
CA ILE A 8 1.74 20.97 2.53
C ILE A 8 2.80 20.00 3.07
N ALA A 9 2.71 19.66 4.36
CA ALA A 9 3.52 18.63 4.99
C ALA A 9 2.69 17.33 5.09
N ILE A 10 3.20 16.22 4.57
CA ILE A 10 2.56 14.91 4.60
C ILE A 10 3.33 14.01 5.56
N ILE A 11 2.67 13.50 6.60
CA ILE A 11 3.25 12.53 7.53
C ILE A 11 2.87 11.13 7.07
N GLY A 12 3.86 10.37 6.59
CA GLY A 12 3.74 9.00 6.10
C GLY A 12 3.96 8.85 4.60
N GLY A 13 5.04 8.15 4.22
CA GLY A 13 5.43 7.79 2.85
C GLY A 13 4.85 6.45 2.38
N GLY A 14 3.66 6.09 2.87
CA GLY A 14 2.89 4.96 2.36
C GLY A 14 2.20 5.28 1.01
N PRO A 15 1.52 4.29 0.39
CA PRO A 15 0.87 4.50 -0.91
C PRO A 15 -0.09 5.69 -0.96
N GLY A 16 -0.82 5.96 0.13
CA GLY A 16 -1.73 7.11 0.19
C GLY A 16 -1.00 8.46 0.21
N GLY A 17 0.03 8.58 1.06
CA GLY A 17 0.82 9.82 1.17
C GLY A 17 1.60 10.11 -0.10
N LEU A 18 2.23 9.09 -0.70
CA LEU A 18 2.98 9.26 -1.95
C LEU A 18 2.05 9.57 -3.14
N ALA A 19 0.87 8.93 -3.23
CA ALA A 19 -0.10 9.24 -4.28
C ALA A 19 -0.59 10.69 -4.18
N LEU A 20 -0.84 11.18 -2.96
CA LEU A 20 -1.17 12.59 -2.73
C LEU A 20 -0.02 13.51 -3.14
N ALA A 21 1.22 13.17 -2.76
CA ALA A 21 2.41 13.96 -3.12
C ALA A 21 2.59 14.05 -4.63
N GLN A 22 2.39 12.96 -5.39
CA GLN A 22 2.41 12.96 -6.85
C GLN A 22 1.40 13.97 -7.44
N GLY A 23 0.16 13.93 -6.92
CA GLY A 23 -0.89 14.85 -7.37
C GLY A 23 -0.59 16.31 -7.04
N LEU A 24 -0.03 16.59 -5.87
CA LEU A 24 0.36 17.95 -5.46
C LEU A 24 1.53 18.49 -6.30
N GLN A 25 2.57 17.68 -6.49
CA GLN A 25 3.71 18.03 -7.35
C GLN A 25 3.29 18.29 -8.80
N LYS A 26 2.41 17.44 -9.34
CA LYS A 26 1.82 17.63 -10.68
C LYS A 26 1.12 18.98 -10.84
N ASN A 27 0.60 19.55 -9.76
CA ASN A 27 -0.06 20.85 -9.72
C ASN A 27 0.83 21.98 -9.21
N GLY A 28 2.12 21.76 -9.05
CA GLY A 28 3.09 22.79 -8.64
C GLY A 28 2.96 23.26 -7.20
N ILE A 29 2.37 22.46 -6.30
CA ILE A 29 2.19 22.78 -4.89
C ILE A 29 3.45 22.34 -4.13
N ASP A 30 4.06 23.26 -3.38
CA ASP A 30 5.24 22.99 -2.56
C ASP A 30 4.88 22.00 -1.43
N THR A 31 5.51 20.83 -1.47
CA THR A 31 5.11 19.69 -0.64
C THR A 31 6.34 18.93 -0.14
N ALA A 32 6.29 18.48 1.11
CA ALA A 32 7.27 17.54 1.65
C ALA A 32 6.57 16.34 2.31
N VAL A 33 7.15 15.17 2.15
CA VAL A 33 6.70 13.91 2.76
C VAL A 33 7.71 13.47 3.82
N PHE A 34 7.24 13.12 5.00
CA PHE A 34 8.07 12.68 6.12
C PHE A 34 7.72 11.25 6.49
N GLU A 35 8.66 10.34 6.24
CA GLU A 35 8.50 8.90 6.46
C GLU A 35 9.44 8.44 7.58
N ARG A 36 8.92 7.65 8.52
CA ARG A 36 9.70 7.14 9.65
C ARG A 36 10.68 6.03 9.25
N ASP A 37 10.28 5.21 8.27
CA ASP A 37 11.07 4.08 7.83
C ASP A 37 12.10 4.50 6.76
N PRO A 38 13.29 3.87 6.69
CA PRO A 38 14.23 4.11 5.60
C PRO A 38 13.65 3.64 4.26
N VAL A 39 14.19 4.15 3.16
CA VAL A 39 13.69 3.88 1.79
C VAL A 39 13.52 2.39 1.49
N ARG A 40 14.32 1.52 2.09
CA ARG A 40 14.36 0.07 1.87
C ARG A 40 13.66 -0.78 2.94
N ALA A 41 12.61 -0.29 3.58
CA ALA A 41 11.80 -1.09 4.52
C ALA A 41 10.81 -2.03 3.79
N ASP A 42 11.31 -2.82 2.84
CA ASP A 42 10.52 -3.59 1.87
C ASP A 42 10.08 -4.98 2.36
N TYR A 43 10.65 -5.50 3.45
CA TYR A 43 10.42 -6.90 3.87
C TYR A 43 9.31 -7.09 4.89
N VAL A 44 8.86 -6.05 5.57
CA VAL A 44 7.88 -6.16 6.68
C VAL A 44 6.46 -5.80 6.22
N GLN A 45 6.29 -5.18 5.06
CA GLN A 45 4.99 -4.76 4.57
C GLN A 45 4.35 -5.84 3.70
N GLY A 46 3.05 -6.09 3.93
CA GLY A 46 2.30 -7.11 3.20
C GLY A 46 2.52 -7.05 1.69
N PHE A 47 2.48 -8.22 1.05
CA PHE A 47 2.92 -8.43 -0.33
C PHE A 47 2.05 -7.72 -1.37
N ARG A 48 0.72 -7.74 -1.21
CA ARG A 48 -0.23 -7.39 -2.25
C ARG A 48 -1.30 -6.43 -1.74
N LEU A 49 -1.70 -5.51 -2.62
CA LEU A 49 -2.88 -4.67 -2.47
C LEU A 49 -3.92 -5.08 -3.49
N ARG A 50 -5.17 -5.14 -3.07
CA ARG A 50 -6.33 -5.21 -3.96
C ARG A 50 -6.82 -3.78 -4.17
N LEU A 51 -6.79 -3.31 -5.41
CA LEU A 51 -7.22 -1.97 -5.79
C LEU A 51 -8.55 -2.07 -6.52
N ARG A 52 -9.53 -1.36 -6.00
CA ARG A 52 -10.81 -1.17 -6.67
C ARG A 52 -10.69 -0.06 -7.72
N GLN A 53 -11.65 0.02 -8.63
CA GLN A 53 -11.64 1.00 -9.71
C GLN A 53 -11.38 2.43 -9.21
N ARG A 54 -12.03 2.88 -8.15
CA ARG A 54 -11.79 4.21 -7.55
C ARG A 54 -10.33 4.47 -7.18
N GLY A 55 -9.62 3.44 -6.72
CA GLY A 55 -8.19 3.56 -6.42
C GLY A 55 -7.34 3.67 -7.69
N ILE A 56 -7.74 3.00 -8.75
CA ILE A 56 -7.10 3.08 -10.08
C ILE A 56 -7.33 4.46 -10.68
N ASP A 57 -8.58 4.96 -10.66
CA ASP A 57 -8.95 6.29 -11.16
C ASP A 57 -8.19 7.40 -10.39
N ALA A 58 -8.04 7.23 -9.07
CA ALA A 58 -7.25 8.16 -8.27
C ALA A 58 -5.77 8.16 -8.64
N LEU A 59 -5.19 6.99 -8.95
CA LEU A 59 -3.80 6.91 -9.43
C LEU A 59 -3.65 7.53 -10.81
N GLU A 60 -4.59 7.31 -11.73
CA GLU A 60 -4.60 7.93 -13.06
C GLU A 60 -4.65 9.46 -12.96
N ALA A 61 -5.49 9.99 -12.10
CA ALA A 61 -5.61 11.44 -11.90
C ALA A 61 -4.35 12.08 -11.34
N ASN A 62 -3.65 11.39 -10.45
CA ASN A 62 -2.52 11.95 -9.69
C ASN A 62 -1.15 11.66 -10.32
N LEU A 63 -0.97 10.52 -10.99
CA LEU A 63 0.32 10.17 -11.56
C LEU A 63 0.62 10.88 -12.89
N PRO A 64 1.89 11.13 -13.20
CA PRO A 64 2.32 11.38 -14.56
C PRO A 64 1.96 10.19 -15.47
N PRO A 65 1.61 10.40 -16.76
CA PRO A 65 1.16 9.34 -17.65
C PRO A 65 2.10 8.11 -17.70
N TYR A 66 3.41 8.33 -17.76
CA TYR A 66 4.40 7.25 -17.84
C TYR A 66 4.44 6.38 -16.57
N LEU A 67 4.21 6.97 -15.37
CA LEU A 67 4.13 6.21 -14.12
C LEU A 67 2.81 5.45 -14.01
N PHE A 68 1.72 6.01 -14.51
CA PHE A 68 0.45 5.31 -14.57
C PHE A 68 0.49 4.11 -15.53
N GLU A 69 1.12 4.27 -16.71
CA GLU A 69 1.37 3.16 -17.64
C GLU A 69 2.23 2.06 -16.99
N ALA A 70 3.30 2.45 -16.29
CA ALA A 70 4.13 1.50 -15.54
C ALA A 70 3.33 0.78 -14.46
N PHE A 71 2.48 1.50 -13.73
CA PHE A 71 1.57 0.89 -12.74
C PHE A 71 0.65 -0.14 -13.39
N LEU A 72 -0.03 0.19 -14.48
CA LEU A 72 -0.93 -0.72 -15.18
C LEU A 72 -0.20 -1.97 -15.68
N ALA A 73 1.01 -1.82 -16.20
CA ALA A 73 1.82 -2.92 -16.70
C ALA A 73 2.28 -3.89 -15.59
N THR A 74 2.44 -3.39 -14.36
CA THR A 74 2.87 -4.18 -13.20
C THR A 74 1.73 -4.79 -12.41
N LEU A 75 0.49 -4.61 -12.86
CA LEU A 75 -0.66 -5.26 -12.24
C LEU A 75 -0.61 -6.78 -12.46
N GLY A 76 -0.85 -7.52 -11.39
CA GLY A 76 -0.96 -8.97 -11.47
C GLY A 76 -2.22 -9.38 -12.25
N ARG A 77 -2.07 -10.39 -13.08
CA ARG A 77 -3.23 -11.06 -13.71
C ARG A 77 -4.01 -11.77 -12.61
N ALA A 78 -5.30 -11.48 -12.53
CA ALA A 78 -6.19 -12.22 -11.65
C ALA A 78 -6.34 -13.66 -12.19
N PRO A 79 -6.26 -14.69 -11.35
CA PRO A 79 -6.67 -16.03 -11.73
C PRO A 79 -8.12 -16.03 -12.24
N ALA A 80 -8.39 -16.89 -13.21
CA ALA A 80 -9.71 -16.97 -13.84
C ALA A 80 -10.81 -17.49 -12.89
N GLU A 81 -10.42 -18.20 -11.84
CA GLU A 81 -11.34 -18.87 -10.92
C GLU A 81 -10.81 -18.83 -9.48
N THR A 82 -11.74 -18.80 -8.54
CA THR A 82 -11.46 -19.02 -7.12
C THR A 82 -12.00 -20.38 -6.72
N LEU A 83 -11.15 -21.23 -6.17
CA LEU A 83 -11.50 -22.54 -5.64
C LEU A 83 -11.72 -22.44 -4.14
N THR A 84 -12.71 -23.13 -3.64
CA THR A 84 -12.90 -23.37 -2.20
C THR A 84 -12.71 -24.85 -1.92
N LEU A 85 -11.80 -25.15 -0.99
CA LEU A 85 -11.38 -26.52 -0.65
C LEU A 85 -11.53 -26.73 0.86
N ASP A 86 -11.70 -27.95 1.28
CA ASP A 86 -11.55 -28.38 2.67
C ASP A 86 -10.08 -28.65 3.03
N GLU A 87 -9.82 -29.10 4.24
CA GLU A 87 -8.48 -29.48 4.73
C GLU A 87 -7.88 -30.70 4.02
N THR A 88 -8.67 -31.48 3.30
CA THR A 88 -8.20 -32.61 2.50
C THR A 88 -7.95 -32.23 1.03
N PHE A 89 -8.12 -30.96 0.70
CA PHE A 89 -8.07 -30.39 -0.66
C PHE A 89 -9.22 -30.88 -1.56
N ALA A 90 -10.30 -31.41 -1.01
CA ALA A 90 -11.51 -31.69 -1.75
C ALA A 90 -12.28 -30.38 -2.00
N ARG A 91 -12.83 -30.25 -3.21
CA ARG A 91 -13.64 -29.07 -3.58
C ARG A 91 -14.96 -29.08 -2.81
N ILE A 92 -15.29 -27.92 -2.22
CA ILE A 92 -16.55 -27.73 -1.50
C ILE A 92 -17.29 -26.51 -2.03
N ASP A 93 -18.63 -26.58 -1.97
CA ASP A 93 -19.47 -25.42 -2.22
C ASP A 93 -19.59 -24.58 -0.95
N ALA A 94 -19.22 -23.30 -1.03
CA ALA A 94 -19.33 -22.35 0.06
C ALA A 94 -20.01 -21.07 -0.44
N PRO A 95 -21.33 -21.13 -0.71
CA PRO A 95 -22.07 -20.02 -1.29
C PRO A 95 -22.07 -18.75 -0.41
N GLU A 96 -21.90 -18.89 0.91
CA GLU A 96 -21.74 -17.78 1.84
C GLU A 96 -20.48 -16.96 1.60
N LEU A 97 -19.45 -17.55 1.00
CA LEU A 97 -18.23 -16.83 0.63
C LEU A 97 -18.36 -16.13 -0.71
N ALA A 98 -19.12 -16.70 -1.63
CA ALA A 98 -19.46 -16.08 -2.91
C ALA A 98 -20.33 -14.82 -2.71
N ASN A 99 -21.20 -14.84 -1.71
CA ASN A 99 -22.09 -13.72 -1.37
C ASN A 99 -21.44 -12.67 -0.43
N ALA A 100 -20.23 -12.93 0.07
CA ALA A 100 -19.48 -11.96 0.89
C ALA A 100 -18.74 -10.90 0.06
N GLU A 101 -18.76 -11.01 -1.25
CA GLU A 101 -18.30 -9.92 -2.14
C GLU A 101 -19.39 -8.84 -2.17
N PRO A 102 -19.08 -7.59 -1.80
CA PRO A 102 -20.04 -6.50 -1.98
C PRO A 102 -20.40 -6.36 -3.46
N GLU A 103 -21.64 -5.94 -3.75
CA GLU A 103 -22.18 -5.73 -5.10
C GLU A 103 -21.36 -4.82 -6.02
N ASP A 104 -20.30 -4.20 -5.52
CA ASP A 104 -19.34 -3.42 -6.29
C ASP A 104 -18.30 -4.36 -6.94
N THR A 105 -18.76 -5.21 -7.84
CA THR A 105 -17.99 -6.20 -8.63
C THR A 105 -17.06 -5.56 -9.66
N HIS A 106 -16.64 -4.30 -9.46
CA HIS A 106 -15.72 -3.62 -10.36
C HIS A 106 -14.30 -4.12 -10.11
N ILE A 107 -13.83 -4.83 -11.09
CA ILE A 107 -12.46 -5.25 -11.43
C ILE A 107 -11.44 -4.90 -10.34
N GLU A 108 -11.29 -5.77 -9.36
CA GLU A 108 -10.19 -5.66 -8.42
C GLU A 108 -8.88 -6.01 -9.12
N LYS A 109 -7.98 -5.06 -9.17
CA LYS A 109 -6.62 -5.28 -9.66
C LYS A 109 -5.69 -5.61 -8.50
N SER A 110 -4.80 -6.56 -8.76
CA SER A 110 -3.78 -6.95 -7.81
C SER A 110 -2.48 -6.18 -8.10
N ALA A 111 -2.01 -5.40 -7.14
CA ALA A 111 -0.75 -4.71 -7.23
C ALA A 111 0.24 -5.22 -6.18
N SER A 112 1.50 -5.40 -6.55
CA SER A 112 2.58 -5.57 -5.58
C SER A 112 2.71 -4.27 -4.77
N ARG A 113 2.69 -4.37 -3.46
CA ARG A 113 2.80 -3.19 -2.58
C ARG A 113 4.15 -2.51 -2.72
N ILE A 114 5.21 -3.29 -2.87
CA ILE A 114 6.58 -2.81 -3.06
C ILE A 114 6.68 -2.07 -4.39
N THR A 115 6.26 -2.71 -5.47
CA THR A 115 6.30 -2.12 -6.82
C THR A 115 5.46 -0.84 -6.92
N LEU A 116 4.25 -0.85 -6.37
CA LEU A 116 3.42 0.35 -6.33
C LEU A 116 4.11 1.48 -5.57
N ARG A 117 4.74 1.19 -4.40
CA ARG A 117 5.47 2.20 -3.64
C ARG A 117 6.65 2.77 -4.42
N GLN A 118 7.40 1.93 -5.14
CA GLN A 118 8.51 2.37 -5.99
C GLN A 118 8.03 3.30 -7.12
N ILE A 119 6.94 2.93 -7.80
CA ILE A 119 6.33 3.77 -8.85
C ILE A 119 5.89 5.11 -8.26
N LEU A 120 5.23 5.10 -7.10
CA LEU A 120 4.74 6.32 -6.44
C LEU A 120 5.88 7.20 -5.91
N LEU A 121 7.04 6.62 -5.60
CA LEU A 121 8.21 7.36 -5.12
C LEU A 121 8.99 8.01 -6.27
N ALA A 122 8.91 7.45 -7.47
CA ALA A 122 9.70 7.92 -8.59
C ALA A 122 9.41 9.40 -8.92
N GLY A 123 10.46 10.21 -8.94
CA GLY A 123 10.40 11.66 -9.15
C GLY A 123 10.00 12.47 -7.91
N LEU A 124 9.90 11.84 -6.74
CA LEU A 124 9.64 12.51 -5.46
C LEU A 124 10.85 12.46 -4.51
N GLU A 125 12.00 11.98 -4.97
CA GLU A 125 13.17 11.68 -4.13
C GLU A 125 13.62 12.92 -3.34
N ASP A 126 13.55 14.11 -3.93
CA ASP A 126 13.99 15.36 -3.31
C ASP A 126 13.04 15.88 -2.21
N ILE A 127 11.78 15.45 -2.21
CA ILE A 127 10.76 15.91 -1.27
C ILE A 127 10.36 14.85 -0.23
N VAL A 128 10.86 13.61 -0.36
CA VAL A 128 10.59 12.54 0.59
C VAL A 128 11.76 12.42 1.57
N HIS A 129 11.50 12.80 2.80
CA HIS A 129 12.46 12.73 3.90
C HIS A 129 12.23 11.48 4.73
N THR A 130 13.16 10.54 4.69
CA THR A 130 13.12 9.29 5.49
C THR A 130 13.74 9.48 6.87
N ASP A 131 13.58 8.48 7.74
CA ASP A 131 14.04 8.50 9.14
C ASP A 131 13.44 9.66 9.95
N LYS A 132 12.23 10.12 9.55
CA LYS A 132 11.49 11.20 10.17
C LYS A 132 10.27 10.67 10.93
N THR A 133 10.50 10.27 12.18
CA THR A 133 9.42 9.83 13.07
C THR A 133 8.68 11.05 13.63
N PHE A 134 7.41 11.21 13.25
CA PHE A 134 6.55 12.26 13.75
C PHE A 134 6.34 12.13 15.27
N ALA A 135 6.51 13.24 16.00
CA ALA A 135 6.31 13.32 17.44
C ALA A 135 4.95 13.97 17.79
N HIS A 136 4.77 15.22 17.39
CA HIS A 136 3.54 16.00 17.60
C HIS A 136 3.48 17.18 16.63
N TYR A 137 2.34 17.87 16.61
CA TYR A 137 2.20 19.15 15.88
C TYR A 137 1.66 20.25 16.79
N GLU A 138 1.94 21.50 16.41
CA GLU A 138 1.45 22.71 17.07
C GLU A 138 0.75 23.63 16.05
N ASN A 139 -0.48 24.03 16.36
CA ASN A 139 -1.16 25.05 15.56
C ASN A 139 -0.64 26.43 15.96
N GLN A 140 -0.34 27.25 14.98
CA GLN A 140 0.16 28.62 15.17
C GLN A 140 -0.98 29.65 15.08
N GLN A 141 -0.78 30.83 15.68
CA GLN A 141 -1.78 31.90 15.67
C GLN A 141 -2.06 32.44 14.27
N ASP A 142 -1.11 32.34 13.37
CA ASP A 142 -1.22 32.76 11.97
C ASP A 142 -1.89 31.73 11.04
N GLY A 143 -2.40 30.65 11.62
CA GLY A 143 -3.10 29.57 10.89
C GLY A 143 -2.20 28.50 10.31
N THR A 144 -0.87 28.63 10.43
CA THR A 144 0.06 27.58 10.03
C THR A 144 0.18 26.48 11.10
N VAL A 145 0.82 25.38 10.75
CA VAL A 145 1.09 24.27 11.66
C VAL A 145 2.58 23.91 11.64
N ILE A 146 3.15 23.58 12.79
CA ILE A 146 4.53 23.09 12.90
C ILE A 146 4.45 21.62 13.31
N ALA A 147 5.02 20.73 12.48
CA ALA A 147 5.24 19.33 12.81
C ALA A 147 6.64 19.15 13.39
N HIS A 148 6.72 18.45 14.51
CA HIS A 148 7.96 18.12 15.21
C HIS A 148 8.28 16.64 15.06
N PHE A 149 9.57 16.33 14.89
CA PHE A 149 10.06 14.96 14.75
C PHE A 149 10.93 14.56 15.97
N THR A 150 11.05 13.26 16.19
CA THR A 150 11.79 12.71 17.35
C THR A 150 13.29 12.99 17.29
N ASP A 151 13.83 13.32 16.13
CA ASP A 151 15.24 13.72 15.94
C ASP A 151 15.50 15.21 16.28
N GLY A 152 14.47 15.94 16.77
CA GLY A 152 14.53 17.34 17.11
C GLY A 152 14.34 18.30 15.93
N SER A 153 14.18 17.79 14.71
CA SER A 153 13.84 18.63 13.55
C SER A 153 12.35 18.99 13.55
N ALA A 154 12.01 20.03 12.78
CA ALA A 154 10.64 20.50 12.61
C ALA A 154 10.42 21.04 11.19
N VAL A 155 9.16 21.06 10.76
CA VAL A 155 8.71 21.69 9.52
C VAL A 155 7.46 22.52 9.78
N ARG A 156 7.35 23.67 9.17
CA ARG A 156 6.17 24.55 9.20
C ARG A 156 5.43 24.43 7.88
N SER A 157 4.10 24.38 7.92
CA SER A 157 3.27 24.29 6.72
C SER A 157 1.93 25.00 6.87
N ASN A 158 1.29 25.31 5.75
CA ASN A 158 -0.09 25.78 5.73
C ASN A 158 -1.07 24.65 6.09
N LEU A 159 -0.75 23.42 5.68
CA LEU A 159 -1.58 22.24 5.93
C LEU A 159 -0.70 21.04 6.32
N LEU A 160 -1.10 20.33 7.38
CA LEU A 160 -0.53 19.04 7.78
C LEU A 160 -1.49 17.91 7.43
N VAL A 161 -1.01 16.93 6.68
CA VAL A 161 -1.77 15.75 6.30
C VAL A 161 -1.25 14.49 7.03
N GLY A 162 -2.10 13.84 7.81
CA GLY A 162 -1.79 12.55 8.44
C GLY A 162 -2.06 11.40 7.47
N ALA A 163 -1.02 10.82 6.90
CA ALA A 163 -1.03 9.64 6.03
C ALA A 163 -0.23 8.47 6.65
N ASP A 164 -0.03 8.48 7.96
CA ASP A 164 0.83 7.61 8.76
C ASP A 164 0.15 6.28 9.19
N GLY A 165 -0.92 5.90 8.48
CA GLY A 165 -1.53 4.56 8.50
C GLY A 165 -2.38 4.26 9.72
N ALA A 166 -2.61 2.96 9.97
CA ALA A 166 -3.52 2.50 11.04
C ALA A 166 -3.06 2.93 12.44
N GLY A 167 -1.75 2.98 12.68
CA GLY A 167 -1.16 3.45 13.93
C GLY A 167 -0.93 4.96 14.01
N SER A 168 -1.65 5.77 13.24
CA SER A 168 -1.41 7.21 13.07
C SER A 168 -1.23 7.97 14.38
N ALA A 169 -0.08 8.64 14.51
CA ALA A 169 0.21 9.53 15.63
C ALA A 169 -0.49 10.88 15.43
N VAL A 170 -0.62 11.34 14.18
CA VAL A 170 -1.39 12.55 13.84
C VAL A 170 -2.85 12.38 14.25
N ARG A 171 -3.47 11.22 13.94
CA ARG A 171 -4.84 10.91 14.36
C ARG A 171 -4.98 10.89 15.88
N ARG A 172 -4.08 10.24 16.60
CA ARG A 172 -4.13 10.18 18.08
C ARG A 172 -4.10 11.57 18.70
N GLN A 173 -3.32 12.49 18.16
CA GLN A 173 -3.31 13.86 18.66
C GLN A 173 -4.58 14.63 18.27
N ARG A 174 -5.07 14.47 17.05
CA ARG A 174 -6.25 15.20 16.53
C ARG A 174 -7.57 14.69 17.11
N LEU A 175 -7.67 13.39 17.32
CA LEU A 175 -8.87 12.67 17.73
C LEU A 175 -8.54 11.70 18.88
N PRO A 176 -8.21 12.20 20.08
CA PRO A 176 -7.72 11.37 21.19
C PRO A 176 -8.75 10.35 21.68
N GLY A 177 -10.05 10.59 21.45
CA GLY A 177 -11.10 9.64 21.81
C GLY A 177 -11.38 8.55 20.76
N LEU A 178 -10.65 8.56 19.61
CA LEU A 178 -10.82 7.53 18.58
C LEU A 178 -9.80 6.40 18.80
N GLU A 179 -10.28 5.32 19.40
CA GLU A 179 -9.47 4.13 19.69
C GLU A 179 -9.65 3.04 18.62
N SER A 180 -8.59 2.25 18.42
CA SER A 180 -8.65 1.04 17.59
C SER A 180 -9.14 -0.13 18.46
N VAL A 181 -10.12 -0.88 17.96
CA VAL A 181 -10.63 -2.08 18.65
C VAL A 181 -9.85 -3.30 18.18
N ASP A 182 -9.31 -4.08 19.13
CA ASP A 182 -8.75 -5.40 18.82
C ASP A 182 -9.91 -6.39 18.60
N THR A 183 -10.08 -6.84 17.36
CA THR A 183 -11.12 -7.80 16.97
C THR A 183 -10.78 -9.24 17.38
N GLY A 184 -9.59 -9.49 17.91
CA GLY A 184 -9.10 -10.85 18.19
C GLY A 184 -8.66 -11.64 16.95
N VAL A 185 -8.88 -11.12 15.74
CA VAL A 185 -8.42 -11.78 14.51
C VAL A 185 -6.91 -11.68 14.39
N ARG A 186 -6.28 -12.82 14.17
CA ARG A 186 -4.84 -12.90 13.91
C ARG A 186 -4.61 -13.46 12.51
N ARG A 187 -3.68 -12.85 11.78
CA ARG A 187 -3.29 -13.30 10.45
C ARG A 187 -1.80 -13.57 10.41
N VAL A 188 -1.45 -14.74 9.88
CA VAL A 188 -0.07 -15.08 9.51
C VAL A 188 -0.02 -15.08 7.99
N ALA A 189 0.97 -14.42 7.40
CA ALA A 189 1.17 -14.39 5.96
C ALA A 189 2.62 -14.69 5.62
N GLY A 190 2.83 -15.41 4.53
CA GLY A 190 4.13 -15.70 3.96
C GLY A 190 4.07 -15.58 2.44
N LYS A 191 5.21 -15.48 1.80
CA LYS A 191 5.36 -15.49 0.35
C LYS A 191 6.54 -16.36 -0.06
N ILE A 192 6.40 -17.01 -1.20
CA ILE A 192 7.48 -17.70 -1.90
C ILE A 192 7.42 -17.29 -3.36
N THR A 193 8.52 -17.38 -4.06
CA THR A 193 8.54 -17.19 -5.51
C THR A 193 7.86 -18.36 -6.23
N LEU A 194 7.30 -18.12 -7.42
CA LEU A 194 6.72 -19.21 -8.21
C LEU A 194 7.76 -20.28 -8.56
N SER A 195 9.00 -19.88 -8.82
CA SER A 195 10.12 -20.80 -9.07
C SER A 195 10.45 -21.67 -7.85
N GLU A 196 10.33 -21.15 -6.64
CA GLU A 196 10.45 -21.96 -5.42
C GLU A 196 9.28 -22.90 -5.25
N ALA A 197 8.07 -22.45 -5.55
CA ALA A 197 6.88 -23.31 -5.52
C ALA A 197 7.04 -24.51 -6.46
N GLU A 198 7.50 -24.26 -7.69
CA GLU A 198 7.80 -25.32 -8.67
C GLU A 198 8.89 -26.28 -8.17
N ARG A 199 10.01 -25.75 -7.66
CA ARG A 199 11.11 -26.60 -7.12
C ARG A 199 10.68 -27.48 -5.95
N HIS A 200 9.73 -27.00 -5.15
CA HIS A 200 9.17 -27.75 -4.02
C HIS A 200 7.96 -28.63 -4.39
N GLY A 201 7.63 -28.75 -5.67
CA GLY A 201 6.53 -29.58 -6.15
C GLY A 201 5.15 -29.13 -5.68
N ILE A 202 4.98 -27.82 -5.43
CA ILE A 202 3.66 -27.28 -5.05
C ILE A 202 2.72 -27.42 -6.25
N SER A 203 1.56 -28.01 -6.00
CA SER A 203 0.56 -28.30 -7.03
C SER A 203 0.19 -27.04 -7.82
N PRO A 204 0.08 -27.11 -9.16
CA PRO A 204 -0.45 -26.03 -9.99
C PRO A 204 -1.83 -25.53 -9.54
N LEU A 205 -2.65 -26.40 -8.94
CA LEU A 205 -3.93 -26.04 -8.33
C LEU A 205 -3.78 -24.89 -7.31
N LEU A 206 -2.66 -24.81 -6.59
CA LEU A 206 -2.40 -23.77 -5.60
C LEU A 206 -1.71 -22.51 -6.18
N THR A 207 -1.19 -22.61 -7.42
CA THR A 207 -0.48 -21.49 -8.05
C THR A 207 -1.25 -20.84 -9.21
N ASP A 208 -2.17 -21.57 -9.84
CA ASP A 208 -2.91 -21.10 -11.02
C ASP A 208 -4.30 -20.54 -10.68
N PHE A 209 -4.78 -20.79 -9.47
CA PHE A 209 -6.07 -20.36 -8.96
C PHE A 209 -5.91 -19.47 -7.73
N ASN A 210 -6.95 -18.69 -7.40
CA ASN A 210 -7.14 -18.24 -6.04
C ASN A 210 -7.74 -19.39 -5.24
N VAL A 211 -7.13 -19.78 -4.14
CA VAL A 211 -7.60 -20.92 -3.35
C VAL A 211 -7.94 -20.48 -1.94
N ASN A 212 -9.16 -20.71 -1.53
CA ASN A 212 -9.59 -20.64 -0.14
C ASN A 212 -9.61 -22.06 0.44
N ILE A 213 -8.93 -22.30 1.54
CA ILE A 213 -8.99 -23.55 2.29
C ILE A 213 -9.74 -23.26 3.58
N LEU A 214 -10.81 -24.01 3.82
CA LEU A 214 -11.72 -23.87 4.96
C LEU A 214 -11.73 -25.15 5.78
N PRO A 215 -10.79 -25.28 6.74
CA PRO A 215 -10.84 -26.39 7.69
C PRO A 215 -12.07 -26.30 8.60
N HIS A 216 -12.52 -27.44 9.09
CA HIS A 216 -13.68 -27.55 10.00
C HIS A 216 -13.50 -26.80 11.34
N ASP A 217 -12.28 -26.43 11.72
CA ASP A 217 -11.98 -25.73 12.97
C ASP A 217 -12.19 -24.19 12.90
N GLY A 218 -12.72 -23.70 11.79
CA GLY A 218 -13.03 -22.28 11.58
C GLY A 218 -11.84 -21.40 11.18
N ARG A 219 -10.64 -21.97 11.07
CA ARG A 219 -9.51 -21.26 10.47
C ARG A 219 -9.73 -21.07 8.98
N ARG A 220 -9.03 -20.10 8.39
CA ARG A 220 -9.06 -19.88 6.94
C ARG A 220 -7.63 -19.73 6.43
N MET A 221 -7.35 -20.35 5.31
CA MET A 221 -6.11 -20.14 4.56
C MET A 221 -6.47 -19.66 3.15
N MET A 222 -5.82 -18.60 2.70
CA MET A 222 -5.96 -18.13 1.33
C MET A 222 -4.61 -18.20 0.64
N ILE A 223 -4.56 -18.87 -0.49
CA ILE A 223 -3.39 -18.94 -1.36
C ILE A 223 -3.74 -18.20 -2.64
N THR A 224 -2.83 -17.35 -3.09
CA THR A 224 -3.04 -16.54 -4.28
C THR A 224 -1.71 -16.22 -4.94
N SER A 225 -1.64 -16.36 -6.24
CA SER A 225 -0.48 -15.99 -7.03
C SER A 225 -0.57 -14.54 -7.52
N HIS A 226 0.58 -13.95 -7.79
CA HIS A 226 0.72 -12.66 -8.44
C HIS A 226 1.63 -12.83 -9.66
N ARG A 227 1.04 -12.95 -10.82
CA ARG A 227 1.75 -13.12 -12.09
C ARG A 227 1.71 -11.81 -12.84
N VAL A 228 2.88 -11.21 -13.05
CA VAL A 228 3.07 -10.00 -13.86
C VAL A 228 3.53 -10.43 -15.25
N ASP A 229 3.21 -9.62 -16.26
CA ASP A 229 3.71 -9.85 -17.60
C ASP A 229 5.25 -9.72 -17.62
N PRO A 230 5.98 -10.72 -18.12
CA PRO A 230 7.44 -10.66 -18.22
C PRO A 230 7.96 -9.44 -18.99
N ASP A 231 7.26 -9.03 -20.05
CA ASP A 231 7.63 -7.86 -20.86
C ASP A 231 7.46 -6.56 -20.08
N ALA A 232 6.50 -6.49 -19.17
CA ALA A 232 6.32 -5.36 -18.28
C ALA A 232 7.50 -5.23 -17.30
N SER A 233 7.98 -6.32 -16.74
CA SER A 233 9.17 -6.32 -15.88
C SER A 233 10.41 -5.86 -16.64
N ALA A 234 10.59 -6.27 -17.90
CA ALA A 234 11.72 -5.84 -18.72
C ALA A 234 11.64 -4.34 -19.06
N ARG A 235 10.44 -3.82 -19.31
CA ARG A 235 10.22 -2.42 -19.75
C ARG A 235 10.27 -1.42 -18.60
N TYR A 236 9.79 -1.79 -17.43
CA TYR A 236 9.59 -0.87 -16.30
C TYR A 236 10.38 -1.23 -15.04
N GLY A 237 11.18 -2.30 -15.07
CA GLY A 237 11.91 -2.81 -13.91
C GLY A 237 12.98 -1.86 -13.34
N SER A 238 13.35 -0.82 -14.09
CA SER A 238 14.28 0.22 -13.63
C SER A 238 13.58 1.37 -12.87
N ILE A 239 12.25 1.45 -12.88
CA ILE A 239 11.52 2.48 -12.16
C ILE A 239 11.65 2.21 -10.65
N GLY A 240 12.27 3.12 -9.91
CA GLY A 240 12.51 3.00 -8.49
C GLY A 240 13.65 2.06 -8.09
N ALA A 241 14.53 1.69 -9.02
CA ALA A 241 15.73 0.89 -8.77
C ALA A 241 16.95 1.75 -8.33
N GLY A 242 16.69 2.98 -7.84
CA GLY A 242 17.71 3.88 -7.30
C GLY A 242 18.07 3.58 -5.84
#